data_c1a4d78e98fc94fc0ecfe41faa16f891
#
_entry.id   c1a4d78e98fc94fc0ecfe41faa16f891
#
_cell.length_a   1.000
_cell.length_b   1.000
_cell.length_c   1.000
_cell.angle_alpha   90.00
_cell.angle_beta   90.00
_cell.angle_gamma   90.00
#
_symmetry.space_group_name_H-M   'P 1'
#
loop_
_entity.id
_entity.type
_entity.pdbx_description
1 polymer ?
#
loop_
_entity_poly.entity_id
_entity_poly.type
_entity_poly.pdbx_seq_one_letter_code
_entity_poly.pdbx_strand_id
1 'polypeptide(L)'
;MMHKIILYLFFASALFGQFNHQDKLVIKRKLGQSTVTFDFDGRTNETGVFHKHLDIGIHYSFKPTWAVGFKYRAQYRTKENVWHLEKRPQVELIKSLERPHVNWQLRTRMDYRIREGKNDEMRNRSRIQLKASNPISLFKVTPFINNEFFFAPKTWNYYINWTAIGFDLPKTKIGKPTIFYKYVQSLNEGKWTPTYTMVFKLTI
;
A
#
# COMPACT_ATOMS: atom_id res chain seq x y z
N MET A 1 -6.80 27.21 6.07
CA MET A 1 -5.69 26.67 6.88
C MET A 1 -5.15 25.34 6.36
N MET A 2 -6.00 24.41 5.92
CA MET A 2 -5.62 23.10 5.38
C MET A 2 -4.73 23.13 4.11
N HIS A 3 -4.95 24.10 3.20
CA HIS A 3 -4.14 24.27 1.98
C HIS A 3 -2.66 24.62 2.28
N LYS A 4 -2.39 25.34 3.37
CA LYS A 4 -1.02 25.69 3.77
C LYS A 4 -0.26 24.50 4.33
N ILE A 5 -0.92 23.58 5.05
CA ILE A 5 -0.31 22.35 5.61
C ILE A 5 0.06 21.39 4.48
N ILE A 6 -0.80 21.24 3.46
CA ILE A 6 -0.52 20.43 2.29
C ILE A 6 0.68 20.98 1.52
N LEU A 7 0.77 22.30 1.39
CA LEU A 7 1.89 22.97 0.72
C LEU A 7 3.21 22.79 1.48
N TYR A 8 3.21 22.87 2.82
CA TYR A 8 4.41 22.62 3.64
C TYR A 8 4.89 21.16 3.58
N LEU A 9 3.98 20.18 3.51
CA LEU A 9 4.34 18.79 3.32
C LEU A 9 4.93 18.53 1.92
N PHE A 10 4.45 19.24 0.90
CA PHE A 10 5.02 19.19 -0.45
C PHE A 10 6.45 19.78 -0.49
N PHE A 11 6.70 20.89 0.20
CA PHE A 11 8.03 21.49 0.27
C PHE A 11 9.01 20.69 1.13
N ALA A 12 8.55 20.07 2.21
CA ALA A 12 9.42 19.21 3.03
C ALA A 12 9.92 17.97 2.25
N SER A 13 9.13 17.44 1.34
CA SER A 13 9.57 16.30 0.50
C SER A 13 10.62 16.70 -0.55
N ALA A 14 10.66 17.95 -0.97
CA ALA A 14 11.65 18.45 -1.94
C ALA A 14 13.04 18.74 -1.32
N LEU A 15 13.11 18.88 0.01
CA LEU A 15 14.36 19.23 0.71
C LEU A 15 15.24 18.02 1.08
N PHE A 16 14.68 16.79 1.04
CA PHE A 16 15.43 15.59 1.36
C PHE A 16 15.67 14.75 0.10
N GLY A 17 16.81 14.88 -0.51
CA GLY A 17 17.20 14.18 -1.75
C GLY A 17 16.87 12.68 -1.74
N GLN A 18 16.48 12.13 -2.89
CA GLN A 18 16.10 10.74 -3.17
C GLN A 18 14.78 10.25 -2.53
N PHE A 19 13.75 11.08 -2.43
CA PHE A 19 12.42 10.64 -2.05
C PHE A 19 11.59 10.19 -3.26
N ASN A 20 11.08 8.98 -3.19
CA ASN A 20 10.01 8.57 -4.08
C ASN A 20 8.69 9.19 -3.59
N HIS A 21 7.89 9.66 -4.53
CA HIS A 21 6.51 10.07 -4.30
C HIS A 21 5.56 9.01 -4.84
N GLN A 22 4.44 8.78 -4.15
CA GLN A 22 3.42 7.83 -4.57
C GLN A 22 2.04 8.44 -4.41
N ASP A 23 1.31 8.53 -5.52
CA ASP A 23 -0.10 8.87 -5.54
C ASP A 23 -0.95 7.62 -5.72
N LYS A 24 -2.03 7.54 -4.94
CA LYS A 24 -2.89 6.37 -4.93
C LYS A 24 -4.36 6.78 -4.84
N LEU A 25 -5.16 6.31 -5.80
CA LEU A 25 -6.61 6.40 -5.79
C LEU A 25 -7.21 5.03 -5.55
N VAL A 26 -8.09 4.90 -4.57
CA VAL A 26 -8.80 3.67 -4.26
C VAL A 26 -10.30 3.92 -4.29
N ILE A 27 -10.99 3.27 -5.20
CA ILE A 27 -12.45 3.29 -5.29
C ILE A 27 -12.98 2.01 -4.67
N LYS A 28 -13.91 2.14 -3.72
CA LYS A 28 -14.53 0.99 -3.02
C LYS A 28 -16.03 1.05 -3.09
N ARG A 29 -16.64 -0.07 -3.46
CA ARG A 29 -18.10 -0.22 -3.39
C ARG A 29 -18.47 -1.46 -2.59
N LYS A 30 -19.23 -1.26 -1.51
CA LYS A 30 -19.78 -2.35 -0.71
C LYS A 30 -21.04 -2.90 -1.39
N LEU A 31 -21.13 -4.22 -1.51
CA LEU A 31 -22.24 -4.99 -2.10
C LEU A 31 -22.56 -6.14 -1.14
N GLY A 32 -23.42 -5.89 -0.17
CA GLY A 32 -23.71 -6.86 0.89
C GLY A 32 -22.46 -7.21 1.71
N GLN A 33 -22.09 -8.49 1.72
CA GLN A 33 -20.88 -8.99 2.38
C GLN A 33 -19.61 -8.83 1.53
N SER A 34 -19.76 -8.44 0.26
CA SER A 34 -18.66 -8.22 -0.66
C SER A 34 -18.26 -6.74 -0.73
N THR A 35 -17.00 -6.48 -1.07
CA THR A 35 -16.51 -5.15 -1.40
C THR A 35 -15.68 -5.25 -2.68
N VAL A 36 -16.11 -4.55 -3.72
CA VAL A 36 -15.34 -4.39 -4.95
C VAL A 36 -14.37 -3.22 -4.79
N THR A 37 -13.16 -3.38 -5.28
CA THR A 37 -12.12 -2.35 -5.21
C THR A 37 -11.46 -2.15 -6.56
N PHE A 38 -11.22 -0.88 -6.91
CA PHE A 38 -10.33 -0.44 -7.98
C PHE A 38 -9.23 0.40 -7.34
N ASP A 39 -7.98 0.16 -7.71
CA ASP A 39 -6.83 0.80 -7.08
C ASP A 39 -5.87 1.25 -8.19
N PHE A 40 -5.65 2.55 -8.28
CA PHE A 40 -4.71 3.18 -9.21
C PHE A 40 -3.54 3.72 -8.42
N ASP A 41 -2.33 3.45 -8.87
CA ASP A 41 -1.10 3.83 -8.18
C ASP A 41 -0.07 4.33 -9.20
N GLY A 42 0.50 5.49 -8.92
CA GLY A 42 1.61 6.07 -9.67
C GLY A 42 2.75 6.41 -8.73
N ARG A 43 3.99 6.17 -9.16
CA ARG A 43 5.18 6.52 -8.38
C ARG A 43 6.16 7.29 -9.24
N THR A 44 6.69 8.34 -8.66
CA THR A 44 7.68 9.23 -9.25
C THR A 44 8.92 9.30 -8.39
N ASN A 45 10.03 9.54 -9.02
CA ASN A 45 11.29 9.94 -8.42
C ASN A 45 11.82 11.17 -9.19
N GLU A 46 13.05 11.54 -8.97
CA GLU A 46 13.73 12.64 -9.67
C GLU A 46 13.80 12.48 -11.21
N THR A 47 13.75 11.24 -11.72
CA THR A 47 13.77 10.95 -13.16
C THR A 47 12.38 10.89 -13.79
N GLY A 48 11.31 11.07 -13.01
CA GLY A 48 9.92 11.04 -13.47
C GLY A 48 9.13 9.81 -13.01
N VAL A 49 8.10 9.44 -13.75
CA VAL A 49 7.24 8.29 -13.42
C VAL A 49 7.96 6.99 -13.74
N PHE A 50 8.27 6.19 -12.74
CA PHE A 50 8.95 4.90 -12.92
C PHE A 50 8.08 3.67 -12.63
N HIS A 51 6.89 3.87 -12.05
CA HIS A 51 5.97 2.79 -11.72
C HIS A 51 4.52 3.26 -11.79
N LYS A 52 3.65 2.45 -12.37
CA LYS A 52 2.21 2.61 -12.33
C LYS A 52 1.52 1.26 -12.26
N HIS A 53 0.38 1.17 -11.57
CA HIS A 53 -0.43 -0.04 -11.61
C HIS A 53 -1.92 0.24 -11.47
N LEU A 54 -2.69 -0.73 -11.94
CA LEU A 54 -4.12 -0.85 -11.76
C LEU A 54 -4.39 -2.19 -11.07
N ASP A 55 -5.16 -2.16 -9.98
CA ASP A 55 -5.71 -3.36 -9.34
C ASP A 55 -7.23 -3.35 -9.47
N ILE A 56 -7.80 -4.49 -9.78
CA ILE A 56 -9.21 -4.77 -9.59
C ILE A 56 -9.35 -5.94 -8.63
N GLY A 57 -10.31 -5.89 -7.71
CA GLY A 57 -10.48 -6.96 -6.75
C GLY A 57 -11.84 -7.00 -6.08
N ILE A 58 -12.12 -8.14 -5.48
CA ILE A 58 -13.28 -8.38 -4.65
C ILE A 58 -12.82 -8.98 -3.33
N HIS A 59 -13.41 -8.50 -2.23
CA HIS A 59 -13.27 -9.06 -0.89
C HIS A 59 -14.63 -9.56 -0.43
N TYR A 60 -14.67 -10.75 0.14
CA TYR A 60 -15.86 -11.34 0.74
C TYR A 60 -15.64 -11.54 2.23
N SER A 61 -16.51 -10.92 3.07
CA SER A 61 -16.49 -11.05 4.52
C SER A 61 -17.35 -12.24 4.94
N PHE A 62 -16.72 -13.39 5.17
CA PHE A 62 -17.42 -14.62 5.58
C PHE A 62 -17.66 -14.72 7.07
N LYS A 63 -17.00 -13.86 7.88
CA LYS A 63 -17.24 -13.65 9.31
C LYS A 63 -17.03 -12.17 9.63
N PRO A 64 -17.56 -11.66 10.75
CA PRO A 64 -17.41 -10.25 11.13
C PRO A 64 -15.95 -9.76 11.16
N THR A 65 -15.03 -10.65 11.51
CA THR A 65 -13.59 -10.31 11.62
C THR A 65 -12.71 -10.89 10.50
N TRP A 66 -13.28 -11.66 9.57
CA TRP A 66 -12.53 -12.35 8.54
C TRP A 66 -13.05 -12.04 7.14
N ALA A 67 -12.13 -11.78 6.23
CA ALA A 67 -12.42 -11.64 4.80
C ALA A 67 -11.38 -12.37 3.95
N VAL A 68 -11.83 -12.91 2.83
CA VAL A 68 -10.99 -13.40 1.75
C VAL A 68 -11.08 -12.44 0.57
N GLY A 69 -9.99 -12.22 -0.13
CA GLY A 69 -9.93 -11.32 -1.27
C GLY A 69 -9.26 -11.98 -2.48
N PHE A 70 -9.80 -11.67 -3.65
CA PHE A 70 -9.20 -12.01 -4.94
C PHE A 70 -8.93 -10.70 -5.67
N LYS A 71 -7.71 -10.53 -6.18
CA LYS A 71 -7.31 -9.34 -6.90
C LYS A 71 -6.50 -9.70 -8.13
N TYR A 72 -6.59 -8.84 -9.11
CA TYR A 72 -5.72 -8.88 -10.28
C TYR A 72 -5.04 -7.51 -10.43
N ARG A 73 -3.73 -7.53 -10.56
CA ARG A 73 -2.90 -6.35 -10.77
C ARG A 73 -2.25 -6.39 -12.14
N ALA A 74 -2.40 -5.31 -12.90
CA ALA A 74 -1.55 -4.98 -14.03
C ALA A 74 -0.59 -3.88 -13.59
N GLN A 75 0.70 -4.15 -13.62
CA GLN A 75 1.74 -3.23 -13.14
C GLN A 75 2.75 -2.98 -14.25
N TYR A 76 3.10 -1.72 -14.43
CA TYR A 76 4.15 -1.28 -15.33
C TYR A 76 5.31 -0.70 -14.55
N ARG A 77 6.51 -1.07 -14.90
CA ARG A 77 7.75 -0.50 -14.35
C ARG A 77 8.69 -0.14 -15.48
N THR A 78 9.31 1.04 -15.37
CA THR A 78 10.39 1.45 -16.27
C THR A 78 11.68 0.79 -15.85
N LYS A 79 12.36 0.22 -16.83
CA LYS A 79 13.75 -0.21 -16.74
C LYS A 79 14.43 0.22 -18.05
N GLU A 80 15.55 0.93 -17.94
CA GLU A 80 16.29 1.44 -19.12
C GLU A 80 15.37 2.21 -20.10
N ASN A 81 14.47 3.05 -19.56
CA ASN A 81 13.45 3.82 -20.28
C ASN A 81 12.39 3.01 -21.05
N VAL A 82 12.34 1.69 -20.84
CA VAL A 82 11.31 0.81 -21.41
C VAL A 82 10.31 0.38 -20.33
N TRP A 83 9.04 0.42 -20.67
CA TRP A 83 7.97 -0.03 -19.78
C TRP A 83 7.77 -1.54 -19.89
N HIS A 84 7.93 -2.24 -18.76
CA HIS A 84 7.71 -3.68 -18.64
C HIS A 84 6.41 -3.96 -17.90
N LEU A 85 5.55 -4.77 -18.51
CA LEU A 85 4.30 -5.21 -17.90
C LEU A 85 4.55 -6.43 -17.00
N GLU A 86 3.99 -6.38 -15.81
CA GLU A 86 3.88 -7.52 -14.91
C GLU A 86 2.42 -7.71 -14.50
N LYS A 87 1.89 -8.91 -14.68
CA LYS A 87 0.55 -9.32 -14.28
C LYS A 87 0.63 -10.08 -12.96
N ARG A 88 -0.32 -9.82 -12.03
CA ARG A 88 -0.32 -10.45 -10.70
C ARG A 88 -1.73 -10.83 -10.26
N PRO A 89 -2.19 -12.03 -10.52
CA PRO A 89 -3.30 -12.60 -9.75
C PRO A 89 -2.86 -12.73 -8.28
N GLN A 90 -3.78 -12.43 -7.36
CA GLN A 90 -3.52 -12.35 -5.92
C GLN A 90 -4.70 -12.96 -5.15
N VAL A 91 -4.37 -13.68 -4.09
CA VAL A 91 -5.34 -14.14 -3.09
C VAL A 91 -4.91 -13.59 -1.74
N GLU A 92 -5.84 -13.04 -0.97
CA GLU A 92 -5.52 -12.52 0.36
C GLU A 92 -6.54 -12.96 1.41
N LEU A 93 -6.03 -13.18 2.62
CA LEU A 93 -6.82 -13.44 3.82
C LEU A 93 -6.58 -12.28 4.79
N ILE A 94 -7.68 -11.75 5.31
CA ILE A 94 -7.65 -10.59 6.21
C ILE A 94 -8.37 -10.97 7.50
N LYS A 95 -7.74 -10.66 8.63
CA LYS A 95 -8.34 -10.68 9.95
C LYS A 95 -8.32 -9.28 10.53
N SER A 96 -9.48 -8.77 10.93
CA SER A 96 -9.62 -7.46 11.59
C SER A 96 -10.16 -7.66 13.00
N LEU A 97 -9.56 -6.95 13.96
CA LEU A 97 -9.96 -6.97 15.37
C LEU A 97 -10.15 -5.53 15.82
N GLU A 98 -11.37 -5.19 16.20
CA GLU A 98 -11.70 -3.89 16.80
C GLU A 98 -11.51 -3.94 18.30
N ARG A 99 -10.84 -2.94 18.86
CA ARG A 99 -10.58 -2.79 20.28
C ARG A 99 -10.80 -1.32 20.69
N PRO A 100 -11.06 -1.02 21.97
CA PRO A 100 -11.41 0.34 22.42
C PRO A 100 -10.39 1.41 22.04
N HIS A 101 -9.11 1.09 22.03
CA HIS A 101 -8.02 2.07 21.77
C HIS A 101 -7.31 1.87 20.45
N VAL A 102 -7.14 0.61 20.00
CA VAL A 102 -6.35 0.27 18.81
C VAL A 102 -7.02 -0.86 18.03
N ASN A 103 -7.32 -0.61 16.79
CA ASN A 103 -7.80 -1.61 15.84
C ASN A 103 -6.60 -2.32 15.19
N TRP A 104 -6.68 -3.64 15.10
CA TRP A 104 -5.66 -4.50 14.51
C TRP A 104 -6.14 -5.06 13.19
N GLN A 105 -5.26 -5.13 12.22
CA GLN A 105 -5.51 -5.87 10.99
C GLN A 105 -4.29 -6.71 10.63
N LEU A 106 -4.52 -8.00 10.48
CA LEU A 106 -3.56 -8.94 9.91
C LEU A 106 -4.00 -9.26 8.50
N ARG A 107 -3.07 -9.27 7.56
CA ARG A 107 -3.33 -9.67 6.18
C ARG A 107 -2.18 -10.56 5.70
N THR A 108 -2.51 -11.71 5.16
CA THR A 108 -1.56 -12.47 4.34
C THR A 108 -2.03 -12.50 2.89
N ARG A 109 -1.10 -12.42 1.95
CA ARG A 109 -1.40 -12.39 0.52
C ARG A 109 -0.38 -13.20 -0.26
N MET A 110 -0.88 -14.03 -1.16
CA MET A 110 -0.09 -14.71 -2.18
C MET A 110 -0.22 -13.96 -3.49
N ASP A 111 0.89 -13.55 -4.07
CA ASP A 111 1.00 -12.94 -5.39
C ASP A 111 1.64 -13.96 -6.34
N TYR A 112 1.01 -14.27 -7.47
CA TYR A 112 1.67 -14.96 -8.58
C TYR A 112 2.08 -13.92 -9.62
N ARG A 113 3.38 -13.82 -9.90
CA ARG A 113 3.97 -12.76 -10.73
C ARG A 113 4.31 -13.33 -12.09
N ILE A 114 3.60 -12.86 -13.12
CA ILE A 114 3.80 -13.22 -14.53
C ILE A 114 4.53 -12.06 -15.19
N ARG A 115 5.74 -12.31 -15.66
CA ARG A 115 6.63 -11.28 -16.22
C ARG A 115 7.16 -11.72 -17.57
N GLU A 116 7.08 -10.84 -18.54
CA GLU A 116 7.64 -11.07 -19.84
C GLU A 116 9.19 -11.25 -19.77
N GLY A 117 9.70 -12.27 -20.43
CA GLY A 117 11.14 -12.56 -20.47
C GLY A 117 11.78 -13.00 -19.14
N LYS A 118 10.97 -13.37 -18.13
CA LYS A 118 11.44 -13.87 -16.82
C LYS A 118 10.61 -15.05 -16.35
N ASN A 119 11.20 -15.88 -15.51
CA ASN A 119 10.44 -16.95 -14.85
C ASN A 119 9.34 -16.35 -13.94
N ASP A 120 8.20 -17.02 -13.94
CA ASP A 120 7.12 -16.72 -13.04
C ASP A 120 7.52 -17.00 -11.59
N GLU A 121 6.98 -16.19 -10.68
CA GLU A 121 7.37 -16.21 -9.28
C GLU A 121 6.17 -16.12 -8.36
N MET A 122 6.09 -17.01 -7.39
CA MET A 122 5.19 -16.85 -6.24
C MET A 122 5.84 -16.01 -5.16
N ARG A 123 5.04 -15.16 -4.53
CA ARG A 123 5.46 -14.33 -3.42
C ARG A 123 4.40 -14.28 -2.34
N ASN A 124 4.81 -14.47 -1.10
CA ASN A 124 3.97 -14.22 0.07
C ASN A 124 4.23 -12.82 0.63
N ARG A 125 3.17 -12.16 1.07
CA ARG A 125 3.22 -10.86 1.77
C ARG A 125 2.33 -10.92 2.98
N SER A 126 2.91 -10.74 4.14
CA SER A 126 2.17 -10.68 5.41
C SER A 126 2.28 -9.30 6.01
N ARG A 127 1.15 -8.69 6.37
CA ARG A 127 1.07 -7.35 6.94
C ARG A 127 0.36 -7.36 8.28
N ILE A 128 0.95 -6.67 9.24
CA ILE A 128 0.30 -6.25 10.46
C ILE A 128 0.08 -4.74 10.43
N GLN A 129 -1.10 -4.28 10.79
CA GLN A 129 -1.43 -2.87 10.89
C GLN A 129 -2.10 -2.61 12.24
N LEU A 130 -1.65 -1.56 12.89
CA LEU A 130 -2.24 -0.98 14.09
C LEU A 130 -2.77 0.41 13.73
N LYS A 131 -3.99 0.69 14.14
CA LYS A 131 -4.64 1.97 13.87
C LYS A 131 -5.41 2.40 15.11
N ALA A 132 -5.27 3.65 15.52
CA ALA A 132 -6.07 4.19 16.61
C ALA A 132 -7.56 4.02 16.32
N SER A 133 -8.34 3.62 17.33
CA SER A 133 -9.79 3.44 17.19
C SER A 133 -10.49 4.79 17.07
N ASN A 134 -9.96 5.80 17.77
CA ASN A 134 -10.51 7.15 17.78
C ASN A 134 -9.52 8.15 17.16
N PRO A 135 -10.03 9.18 16.46
CA PRO A 135 -9.19 10.27 15.98
C PRO A 135 -8.58 11.06 17.13
N ILE A 136 -7.39 11.62 16.92
CA ILE A 136 -6.84 12.66 17.82
C ILE A 136 -7.72 13.89 17.71
N SER A 137 -8.34 14.31 18.83
CA SER A 137 -9.39 15.33 18.88
C SER A 137 -9.00 16.67 18.25
N LEU A 138 -7.78 17.15 18.50
CA LEU A 138 -7.30 18.44 18.02
C LEU A 138 -7.24 18.55 16.47
N PHE A 139 -6.83 17.48 15.79
CA PHE A 139 -6.64 17.47 14.33
C PHE A 139 -7.67 16.60 13.59
N LYS A 140 -8.52 15.86 14.33
CA LYS A 140 -9.45 14.88 13.78
C LYS A 140 -8.80 13.85 12.85
N VAL A 141 -7.52 13.53 13.10
CA VAL A 141 -6.75 12.57 12.32
C VAL A 141 -6.61 11.24 13.06
N THR A 142 -6.60 10.14 12.33
CA THR A 142 -6.46 8.80 12.90
C THR A 142 -5.09 8.23 12.57
N PRO A 143 -4.16 8.14 13.54
CA PRO A 143 -2.83 7.62 13.30
C PRO A 143 -2.86 6.11 13.08
N PHE A 144 -1.91 5.63 12.27
CA PHE A 144 -1.66 4.21 12.07
C PHE A 144 -0.18 3.93 11.84
N ILE A 145 0.20 2.70 12.15
CA ILE A 145 1.47 2.10 11.74
C ILE A 145 1.18 0.74 11.11
N ASN A 146 1.93 0.38 10.09
CA ASN A 146 1.91 -0.98 9.57
C ASN A 146 3.31 -1.46 9.22
N ASN A 147 3.47 -2.77 9.27
CA ASN A 147 4.67 -3.45 8.79
C ASN A 147 4.26 -4.58 7.86
N GLU A 148 4.96 -4.75 6.75
CA GLU A 148 4.68 -5.76 5.73
C GLU A 148 5.96 -6.49 5.36
N PHE A 149 5.93 -7.81 5.48
CA PHE A 149 7.01 -8.74 5.21
C PHE A 149 6.78 -9.46 3.89
N PHE A 150 7.85 -9.68 3.13
CA PHE A 150 7.81 -10.37 1.85
C PHE A 150 8.71 -11.59 1.90
N PHE A 151 8.14 -12.73 1.54
CA PHE A 151 8.82 -14.01 1.51
C PHE A 151 8.74 -14.64 0.13
N ALA A 152 9.81 -15.31 -0.29
CA ALA A 152 9.80 -16.22 -1.42
C ALA A 152 9.33 -17.61 -0.94
N PRO A 153 8.14 -18.12 -1.32
CA PRO A 153 7.60 -19.37 -0.75
C PRO A 153 8.47 -20.59 -0.97
N LYS A 154 9.21 -20.65 -2.08
CA LYS A 154 10.11 -21.78 -2.38
C LYS A 154 11.28 -21.93 -1.41
N THR A 155 11.81 -20.82 -0.93
CA THR A 155 13.01 -20.79 -0.08
C THR A 155 12.73 -20.26 1.32
N TRP A 156 11.53 -19.73 1.56
CA TRP A 156 11.14 -18.99 2.77
C TRP A 156 12.08 -17.83 3.10
N ASN A 157 12.87 -17.39 2.12
CA ASN A 157 13.76 -16.26 2.31
C ASN A 157 12.96 -14.96 2.43
N TYR A 158 13.24 -14.24 3.49
CA TYR A 158 12.79 -12.89 3.74
C TYR A 158 13.67 -11.93 2.95
N TYR A 159 13.07 -11.09 2.10
CA TYR A 159 13.86 -10.25 1.20
C TYR A 159 13.37 -8.80 1.08
N ILE A 160 12.19 -8.47 1.58
CA ILE A 160 11.69 -7.09 1.64
C ILE A 160 10.92 -6.89 2.94
N ASN A 161 11.14 -5.73 3.55
CA ASN A 161 10.34 -5.20 4.64
C ASN A 161 9.80 -3.81 4.29
N TRP A 162 8.53 -3.57 4.58
CA TRP A 162 7.93 -2.25 4.49
C TRP A 162 7.37 -1.85 5.84
N THR A 163 7.87 -0.74 6.37
CA THR A 163 7.25 -0.07 7.52
C THR A 163 6.61 1.22 7.04
N ALA A 164 5.37 1.46 7.44
CA ALA A 164 4.70 2.71 7.14
C ALA A 164 4.04 3.29 8.38
N ILE A 165 4.17 4.60 8.54
CA ILE A 165 3.52 5.39 9.59
C ILE A 165 2.79 6.56 8.97
N GLY A 166 1.59 6.86 9.42
CA GLY A 166 0.81 7.93 8.83
C GLY A 166 -0.52 8.17 9.50
N PHE A 167 -1.34 8.93 8.80
CA PHE A 167 -2.62 9.43 9.30
C PHE A 167 -3.70 9.27 8.24
N ASP A 168 -4.86 8.75 8.66
CA ASP A 168 -6.09 8.99 7.94
C ASP A 168 -6.61 10.37 8.32
N LEU A 169 -6.87 11.20 7.32
CA LEU A 169 -7.44 12.54 7.50
C LEU A 169 -8.96 12.50 7.58
N PRO A 170 -9.62 13.54 8.03
CA PRO A 170 -11.08 13.66 8.01
C PRO A 170 -11.65 13.37 6.63
N LYS A 171 -12.78 12.68 6.57
CA LYS A 171 -13.49 12.43 5.32
C LYS A 171 -13.98 13.75 4.73
N THR A 172 -13.72 13.95 3.45
CA THR A 172 -14.21 15.09 2.65
C THR A 172 -15.42 14.67 1.80
N LYS A 173 -15.99 15.62 1.05
CA LYS A 173 -17.06 15.32 0.06
C LYS A 173 -16.59 14.36 -1.04
N ILE A 174 -15.30 14.40 -1.40
CA ILE A 174 -14.72 13.57 -2.46
C ILE A 174 -14.33 12.18 -1.96
N GLY A 175 -13.91 12.06 -0.69
CA GLY A 175 -13.44 10.79 -0.15
C GLY A 175 -12.63 10.96 1.12
N LYS A 176 -11.94 9.89 1.53
CA LYS A 176 -11.09 9.86 2.71
C LYS A 176 -9.61 9.92 2.32
N PRO A 177 -8.93 11.06 2.54
CA PRO A 177 -7.50 11.18 2.30
C PRO A 177 -6.70 10.43 3.38
N THR A 178 -5.54 9.91 2.99
CA THR A 178 -4.55 9.29 3.89
C THR A 178 -3.17 9.77 3.45
N ILE A 179 -2.33 10.17 4.38
CA ILE A 179 -0.94 10.54 4.13
C ILE A 179 -0.06 9.67 4.99
N PHE A 180 0.97 9.07 4.41
CA PHE A 180 1.91 8.27 5.18
C PHE A 180 3.29 8.23 4.54
N TYR A 181 4.25 8.04 5.42
CA TYR A 181 5.63 7.77 5.07
C TYR A 181 5.88 6.27 5.07
N LYS A 182 6.55 5.78 4.04
CA LYS A 182 6.87 4.36 3.88
C LYS A 182 8.37 4.19 3.76
N TYR A 183 8.93 3.42 4.67
CA TYR A 183 10.29 2.95 4.66
C TYR A 183 10.34 1.52 4.11
N VAL A 184 11.10 1.30 3.08
CA VAL A 184 11.25 0.01 2.42
C VAL A 184 12.70 -0.43 2.52
N GLN A 185 12.93 -1.62 3.05
CA GLN A 185 14.20 -2.30 3.00
C GLN A 185 14.12 -3.46 2.02
N SER A 186 15.02 -3.52 1.08
CA SER A 186 15.12 -4.61 0.10
C SER A 186 16.48 -5.27 0.20
N LEU A 187 16.50 -6.60 0.24
CA LEU A 187 17.74 -7.39 0.21
C LEU A 187 18.17 -7.55 -1.24
N ASN A 188 19.28 -6.93 -1.62
CA ASN A 188 19.89 -7.02 -2.93
C ASN A 188 21.34 -7.48 -2.75
N GLU A 189 21.71 -8.59 -3.37
CA GLU A 189 23.08 -9.13 -3.33
C GLU A 189 23.66 -9.23 -1.92
N GLY A 190 22.85 -9.69 -0.96
CA GLY A 190 23.22 -9.85 0.44
C GLY A 190 23.24 -8.56 1.27
N LYS A 191 22.93 -7.39 0.68
CA LYS A 191 22.89 -6.09 1.37
C LYS A 191 21.47 -5.54 1.43
N TRP A 192 21.08 -5.00 2.60
CA TRP A 192 19.82 -4.29 2.79
C TRP A 192 19.93 -2.87 2.27
N THR A 193 19.09 -2.54 1.27
CA THR A 193 19.06 -1.21 0.67
C THR A 193 17.77 -0.50 1.07
N PRO A 194 17.83 0.67 1.71
CA PRO A 194 16.64 1.44 2.09
C PRO A 194 16.09 2.24 0.91
N THR A 195 14.79 2.41 0.90
CA THR A 195 14.07 3.33 0.00
C THR A 195 12.98 4.03 0.79
N TYR A 196 12.85 5.32 0.59
CA TYR A 196 11.89 6.18 1.28
C TYR A 196 10.80 6.63 0.30
N THR A 197 9.54 6.64 0.73
CA THR A 197 8.42 7.05 -0.12
C THR A 197 7.40 7.82 0.69
N MET A 198 7.04 9.03 0.26
CA MET A 198 5.86 9.73 0.73
C MET A 198 4.65 9.27 -0.09
N VAL A 199 3.56 8.93 0.57
CA VAL A 199 2.36 8.39 -0.08
C VAL A 199 1.16 9.26 0.23
N PHE A 200 0.48 9.71 -0.83
CA PHE A 200 -0.83 10.30 -0.78
C PHE A 200 -1.85 9.30 -1.32
N LYS A 201 -2.87 9.00 -0.53
CA LYS A 201 -3.93 8.09 -0.93
C LYS A 201 -5.29 8.76 -0.73
N LEU A 202 -6.14 8.68 -1.75
CA LEU A 202 -7.55 9.04 -1.66
C LEU A 202 -8.39 7.77 -1.78
N THR A 203 -9.31 7.56 -0.84
CA THR A 203 -10.28 6.45 -0.89
C THR A 203 -11.69 7.03 -1.05
N ILE A 204 -12.38 6.66 -2.13
CA ILE A 204 -13.73 7.05 -2.51
C ILE A 204 -14.70 5.88 -2.27
#